data_deb490a4b44093cf8bdbe1bdfa56cdc0
#
_entry.id   deb490a4b44093cf8bdbe1bdfa56cdc0
#
_cell.length_a   1.000
_cell.length_b   1.000
_cell.length_c   1.000
_cell.angle_alpha   90.00
_cell.angle_beta   90.00
_cell.angle_gamma   90.00
#
_symmetry.space_group_name_H-M   'P 1'
#
loop_
_entity.id
_entity.type
_entity.pdbx_description
1 polymer ?
#
loop_
_entity_poly.entity_id
_entity_poly.type
_entity_poly.pdbx_seq_one_letter_code
_entity_poly.pdbx_strand_id
1 'polypeptide(L)'
;MFQQALTDVLSRLETARVQGLVEAFALIGGFAVSAWGIPRATQDIDFAIAIGSANPHALATFLGGRFEPGEPDDSLKGVLHTSIQVGSASVPLHLILFPSSLTEITFRRVETLSVMDQVVPVVSWQVLVLLKLYAGGPQDTLDAHYILQMRRPQPDDLEQIRKMAESLGILKDWTTLLSLHQQHTSDF
;
A
#
# COMPACT_ATOMS: atom_id res chain seq x y z
N MET A 1 -13.32 -8.07 -14.58
CA MET A 1 -12.20 -7.20 -14.99
C MET A 1 -11.10 -7.16 -13.93
N PHE A 2 -11.32 -6.57 -12.75
CA PHE A 2 -10.26 -6.43 -11.71
C PHE A 2 -9.74 -7.76 -11.17
N GLN A 3 -10.59 -8.78 -10.97
CA GLN A 3 -10.15 -10.11 -10.55
C GLN A 3 -9.12 -10.71 -11.53
N GLN A 4 -9.39 -10.64 -12.82
CA GLN A 4 -8.47 -11.14 -13.85
C GLN A 4 -7.18 -10.31 -13.91
N ALA A 5 -7.29 -8.97 -13.80
CA ALA A 5 -6.11 -8.09 -13.74
C ALA A 5 -5.24 -8.42 -12.52
N LEU A 6 -5.86 -8.63 -11.35
CA LEU A 6 -5.13 -8.98 -10.13
C LEU A 6 -4.41 -10.34 -10.26
N THR A 7 -5.06 -11.34 -10.85
CA THR A 7 -4.43 -12.64 -11.14
C THR A 7 -3.18 -12.47 -12.00
N ASP A 8 -3.28 -11.68 -13.07
CA ASP A 8 -2.17 -11.43 -14.00
C ASP A 8 -1.02 -10.67 -13.33
N VAL A 9 -1.35 -9.63 -12.54
CA VAL A 9 -0.36 -8.87 -11.74
C VAL A 9 0.40 -9.78 -10.79
N LEU A 10 -0.30 -10.60 -10.00
CA LEU A 10 0.33 -11.51 -9.04
C LEU A 10 1.29 -12.50 -9.74
N SER A 11 0.88 -13.07 -10.87
CA SER A 11 1.72 -13.96 -11.66
C SER A 11 2.98 -13.26 -12.17
N ARG A 12 2.85 -12.03 -12.68
CA ARG A 12 3.99 -11.23 -13.17
C ARG A 12 4.94 -10.83 -12.05
N LEU A 13 4.40 -10.38 -10.89
CA LEU A 13 5.21 -10.01 -9.74
C LEU A 13 5.96 -11.23 -9.16
N GLU A 14 5.32 -12.38 -9.11
CA GLU A 14 5.97 -13.62 -8.67
C GLU A 14 7.07 -14.06 -9.66
N THR A 15 6.84 -13.91 -10.96
CA THR A 15 7.87 -14.16 -11.99
C THR A 15 9.05 -13.19 -11.82
N ALA A 16 8.77 -11.90 -11.60
CA ALA A 16 9.81 -10.90 -11.34
C ALA A 16 10.62 -11.23 -10.07
N ARG A 17 9.95 -11.76 -9.03
CA ARG A 17 10.60 -12.20 -7.79
C ARG A 17 11.55 -13.37 -8.03
N VAL A 18 11.12 -14.37 -8.81
CA VAL A 18 11.97 -15.51 -9.18
C VAL A 18 13.18 -15.07 -10.00
N GLN A 19 13.04 -14.01 -10.82
CA GLN A 19 14.14 -13.44 -11.61
C GLN A 19 15.03 -12.47 -10.81
N GLY A 20 14.75 -12.24 -9.53
CA GLY A 20 15.53 -11.33 -8.68
C GLY A 20 15.31 -9.84 -8.98
N LEU A 21 14.26 -9.48 -9.73
CA LEU A 21 13.87 -8.09 -10.01
C LEU A 21 13.05 -7.47 -8.86
N VAL A 22 12.40 -8.32 -8.05
CA VAL A 22 11.62 -7.93 -6.88
C VAL A 22 12.01 -8.86 -5.73
N GLU A 23 12.23 -8.31 -4.54
CA GLU A 23 12.45 -9.11 -3.31
C GLU A 23 11.13 -9.41 -2.60
N ALA A 24 10.26 -8.39 -2.49
CA ALA A 24 8.96 -8.50 -1.86
C ALA A 24 7.95 -7.54 -2.50
N PHE A 25 6.69 -7.90 -2.42
CA PHE A 25 5.57 -7.06 -2.83
C PHE A 25 4.38 -7.27 -1.91
N ALA A 26 3.57 -6.23 -1.72
CA ALA A 26 2.32 -6.31 -0.96
C ALA A 26 1.31 -5.30 -1.50
N LEU A 27 0.04 -5.71 -1.54
CA LEU A 27 -1.08 -4.85 -1.95
C LEU A 27 -1.23 -3.69 -0.96
N ILE A 28 -1.39 -2.49 -1.50
CA ILE A 28 -1.67 -1.24 -0.79
C ILE A 28 -2.86 -0.52 -1.46
N GLY A 29 -3.04 0.76 -1.20
CA GLY A 29 -4.03 1.57 -1.90
C GLY A 29 -5.48 1.19 -1.60
N GLY A 30 -6.37 1.49 -2.55
CA GLY A 30 -7.82 1.31 -2.38
C GLY A 30 -8.25 -0.15 -2.23
N PHE A 31 -7.63 -1.09 -2.95
CA PHE A 31 -7.93 -2.52 -2.81
C PHE A 31 -7.49 -3.09 -1.47
N ALA A 32 -6.38 -2.61 -0.89
CA ALA A 32 -5.98 -3.01 0.46
C ALA A 32 -6.98 -2.49 1.51
N VAL A 33 -7.50 -1.26 1.36
CA VAL A 33 -8.58 -0.73 2.21
C VAL A 33 -9.80 -1.65 2.14
N SER A 34 -10.20 -2.06 0.92
CA SER A 34 -11.32 -3.00 0.73
C SER A 34 -11.04 -4.37 1.33
N ALA A 35 -9.82 -4.89 1.22
CA ALA A 35 -9.42 -6.16 1.81
C ALA A 35 -9.52 -6.15 3.35
N TRP A 36 -9.34 -4.99 3.97
CA TRP A 36 -9.52 -4.80 5.41
C TRP A 36 -10.96 -4.52 5.85
N GLY A 37 -11.94 -4.66 4.93
CA GLY A 37 -13.37 -4.65 5.23
C GLY A 37 -14.07 -3.31 5.02
N ILE A 38 -13.40 -2.31 4.44
CA ILE A 38 -13.99 -1.01 4.17
C ILE A 38 -14.32 -0.90 2.67
N PRO A 39 -15.60 -0.84 2.26
CA PRO A 39 -15.96 -0.67 0.86
C PRO A 39 -15.29 0.59 0.27
N ARG A 40 -14.43 0.40 -0.72
CA ARG A 40 -13.67 1.47 -1.35
C ARG A 40 -13.69 1.30 -2.87
N ALA A 41 -14.30 2.26 -3.58
CA ALA A 41 -14.19 2.31 -5.03
C ALA A 41 -12.78 2.76 -5.43
N THR A 42 -12.14 1.99 -6.30
CA THR A 42 -10.82 2.31 -6.88
C THR A 42 -10.80 1.90 -8.34
N GLN A 43 -9.94 2.54 -9.14
CA GLN A 43 -9.81 2.27 -10.57
C GLN A 43 -8.44 1.69 -10.93
N ASP A 44 -7.55 1.61 -9.98
CA ASP A 44 -6.16 1.22 -10.08
C ASP A 44 -5.80 0.12 -9.07
N ILE A 45 -4.76 -0.61 -9.37
CA ILE A 45 -4.18 -1.61 -8.47
C ILE A 45 -2.81 -1.07 -8.02
N ASP A 46 -2.61 -0.96 -6.71
CA ASP A 46 -1.39 -0.43 -6.12
C ASP A 46 -0.66 -1.50 -5.32
N PHE A 47 0.62 -1.68 -5.59
CA PHE A 47 1.51 -2.52 -4.78
C PHE A 47 2.70 -1.72 -4.26
N ALA A 48 3.04 -1.90 -3.02
CA ALA A 48 4.37 -1.61 -2.51
C ALA A 48 5.33 -2.69 -3.02
N ILE A 49 6.53 -2.31 -3.45
CA ILE A 49 7.57 -3.24 -3.86
C ILE A 49 8.91 -2.93 -3.20
N ALA A 50 9.64 -3.98 -2.84
CA ALA A 50 11.05 -3.95 -2.48
C ALA A 50 11.85 -4.62 -3.60
N ILE A 51 12.82 -3.91 -4.17
CA ILE A 51 13.63 -4.39 -5.29
C ILE A 51 15.08 -4.71 -4.89
N GLY A 52 15.45 -4.49 -3.62
CA GLY A 52 16.82 -4.69 -3.14
C GLY A 52 17.84 -3.92 -3.96
N SER A 53 18.77 -4.64 -4.55
CA SER A 53 19.80 -4.08 -5.45
C SER A 53 19.40 -4.07 -6.93
N ALA A 54 18.21 -4.53 -7.29
CA ALA A 54 17.75 -4.58 -8.68
C ALA A 54 17.53 -3.17 -9.25
N ASN A 55 17.68 -3.06 -10.57
CA ASN A 55 17.45 -1.78 -11.26
C ASN A 55 15.94 -1.61 -11.51
N PRO A 56 15.31 -0.51 -11.03
CA PRO A 56 13.88 -0.26 -11.25
C PRO A 56 13.51 -0.13 -12.74
N HIS A 57 14.41 0.36 -13.59
CA HIS A 57 14.15 0.41 -15.03
C HIS A 57 14.13 -0.99 -15.68
N ALA A 58 14.91 -1.94 -15.16
CA ALA A 58 14.84 -3.33 -15.62
C ALA A 58 13.50 -3.96 -15.28
N LEU A 59 12.99 -3.72 -14.07
CA LEU A 59 11.64 -4.15 -13.68
C LEU A 59 10.57 -3.48 -14.54
N ALA A 60 10.70 -2.18 -14.81
CA ALA A 60 9.76 -1.46 -15.68
C ALA A 60 9.72 -2.06 -17.09
N THR A 61 10.88 -2.36 -17.67
CA THR A 61 10.99 -3.04 -18.99
C THR A 61 10.34 -4.42 -18.95
N PHE A 62 10.60 -5.20 -17.92
CA PHE A 62 10.02 -6.54 -17.75
C PHE A 62 8.48 -6.49 -17.69
N LEU A 63 7.91 -5.50 -17.02
CA LEU A 63 6.46 -5.34 -16.86
C LEU A 63 5.79 -4.55 -18.00
N GLY A 64 6.58 -4.06 -18.96
CA GLY A 64 6.06 -3.25 -20.08
C GLY A 64 5.57 -1.86 -19.61
N GLY A 65 6.21 -1.30 -18.59
CA GLY A 65 5.86 -0.03 -17.97
C GLY A 65 6.97 1.02 -18.03
N ARG A 66 6.76 2.11 -17.30
CA ARG A 66 7.71 3.21 -17.14
C ARG A 66 7.99 3.45 -15.67
N PHE A 67 9.25 3.54 -15.30
CA PHE A 67 9.67 3.98 -13.97
C PHE A 67 9.85 5.49 -13.96
N GLU A 68 9.25 6.13 -12.97
CA GLU A 68 9.37 7.54 -12.67
C GLU A 68 10.04 7.68 -11.30
N PRO A 69 11.29 8.17 -11.25
CA PRO A 69 11.98 8.38 -9.98
C PRO A 69 11.31 9.52 -9.21
N GLY A 70 11.26 9.41 -7.89
CA GLY A 70 10.88 10.51 -7.00
C GLY A 70 11.95 11.61 -7.01
N GLU A 71 11.55 12.82 -6.68
CA GLU A 71 12.49 13.92 -6.44
C GLU A 71 13.33 13.64 -5.17
N PRO A 72 14.52 14.25 -5.02
CA PRO A 72 15.38 14.00 -3.88
C PRO A 72 14.73 14.19 -2.50
N ASP A 73 13.78 15.13 -2.41
CA ASP A 73 13.02 15.45 -1.19
C ASP A 73 11.63 14.79 -1.17
N ASP A 74 11.34 13.92 -2.15
CA ASP A 74 10.05 13.24 -2.23
C ASP A 74 9.96 12.14 -1.17
N SER A 75 8.73 11.93 -0.74
CA SER A 75 8.36 10.84 0.15
C SER A 75 8.48 9.45 -0.48
N LEU A 76 8.68 9.36 -1.80
CA LEU A 76 8.82 8.12 -2.56
C LEU A 76 10.18 8.05 -3.26
N LYS A 77 10.74 6.86 -3.37
CA LYS A 77 11.89 6.62 -4.27
C LYS A 77 11.50 6.64 -5.73
N GLY A 78 10.25 6.37 -6.02
CA GLY A 78 9.67 6.41 -7.35
C GLY A 78 8.47 5.51 -7.51
N VAL A 79 7.83 5.62 -8.66
CA VAL A 79 6.66 4.82 -9.03
C VAL A 79 6.87 4.20 -10.39
N LEU A 80 6.59 2.92 -10.51
CA LEU A 80 6.51 2.25 -11.80
C LEU A 80 5.05 2.23 -12.25
N HIS A 81 4.76 2.86 -13.36
CA HIS A 81 3.45 2.92 -13.99
C HIS A 81 3.36 1.91 -15.13
N THR A 82 2.34 1.07 -15.09
CA THR A 82 1.99 0.16 -16.18
C THR A 82 0.48 -0.08 -16.17
N SER A 83 0.00 -0.98 -16.99
CA SER A 83 -1.39 -1.40 -17.01
C SER A 83 -1.55 -2.86 -17.39
N ILE A 84 -2.65 -3.46 -16.96
CA ILE A 84 -3.04 -4.82 -17.32
C ILE A 84 -4.21 -4.75 -18.28
N GLN A 85 -4.05 -5.37 -19.44
CA GLN A 85 -5.12 -5.47 -20.43
C GLN A 85 -6.03 -6.66 -20.11
N VAL A 86 -7.33 -6.37 -19.99
CA VAL A 86 -8.36 -7.40 -19.77
C VAL A 86 -9.46 -7.21 -20.82
N GLY A 87 -9.40 -7.95 -21.90
CA GLY A 87 -10.24 -7.74 -23.07
C GLY A 87 -9.97 -6.36 -23.68
N SER A 88 -10.99 -5.53 -23.80
CA SER A 88 -10.88 -4.14 -24.29
C SER A 88 -10.57 -3.13 -23.19
N ALA A 89 -10.56 -3.53 -21.93
CA ALA A 89 -10.31 -2.64 -20.80
C ALA A 89 -8.83 -2.65 -20.39
N SER A 90 -8.34 -1.51 -19.91
CA SER A 90 -7.01 -1.35 -19.35
C SER A 90 -7.13 -0.98 -17.87
N VAL A 91 -6.52 -1.77 -16.99
CA VAL A 91 -6.49 -1.52 -15.55
C VAL A 91 -5.13 -0.94 -15.18
N PRO A 92 -5.06 0.30 -14.66
CA PRO A 92 -3.80 0.88 -14.22
C PRO A 92 -3.19 0.07 -13.08
N LEU A 93 -1.86 -0.09 -13.11
CA LEU A 93 -1.06 -0.72 -12.08
C LEU A 93 0.08 0.22 -11.69
N HIS A 94 0.15 0.52 -10.40
CA HIS A 94 1.24 1.30 -9.82
C HIS A 94 2.05 0.42 -8.86
N LEU A 95 3.36 0.38 -9.08
CA LEU A 95 4.29 -0.27 -8.17
C LEU A 95 5.12 0.82 -7.50
N ILE A 96 4.93 0.96 -6.19
CA ILE A 96 5.46 2.07 -5.40
C ILE A 96 6.73 1.62 -4.67
N LEU A 97 7.83 2.34 -4.92
CA LEU A 97 9.09 2.15 -4.24
C LEU A 97 9.22 3.20 -3.13
N PHE A 98 9.33 2.72 -1.91
CA PHE A 98 9.51 3.57 -0.74
C PHE A 98 11.00 3.78 -0.39
N PRO A 99 11.35 4.85 0.35
CA PRO A 99 12.62 4.97 1.04
C PRO A 99 12.88 3.78 1.98
N SER A 100 14.13 3.50 2.29
CA SER A 100 14.52 2.28 3.03
C SER A 100 13.80 2.14 4.38
N SER A 101 13.64 3.24 5.13
CA SER A 101 12.94 3.25 6.43
C SER A 101 11.46 2.83 6.29
N LEU A 102 10.77 3.38 5.28
CA LEU A 102 9.36 3.05 5.04
C LEU A 102 9.21 1.66 4.40
N THR A 103 10.15 1.23 3.55
CA THR A 103 10.20 -0.14 3.01
C THR A 103 10.28 -1.16 4.13
N GLU A 104 11.19 -0.95 5.10
CA GLU A 104 11.33 -1.85 6.25
C GLU A 104 10.04 -1.95 7.07
N ILE A 105 9.37 -0.83 7.34
CA ILE A 105 8.10 -0.81 8.06
C ILE A 105 7.02 -1.52 7.24
N THR A 106 6.94 -1.25 5.93
CA THR A 106 5.92 -1.80 5.02
C THR A 106 5.97 -3.32 4.97
N PHE A 107 7.17 -3.90 4.90
CA PHE A 107 7.35 -5.34 4.77
C PHE A 107 7.60 -6.09 6.09
N ARG A 108 7.66 -5.38 7.22
CA ARG A 108 7.79 -6.01 8.55
C ARG A 108 6.63 -6.95 8.86
N ARG A 109 5.42 -6.60 8.43
CA ARG A 109 4.23 -7.41 8.64
C ARG A 109 3.30 -7.33 7.44
N VAL A 110 3.37 -8.36 6.62
CA VAL A 110 2.47 -8.58 5.48
C VAL A 110 1.54 -9.74 5.83
N GLU A 111 0.26 -9.57 5.57
CA GLU A 111 -0.76 -10.58 5.82
C GLU A 111 -1.27 -11.15 4.50
N THR A 112 -1.65 -12.41 4.52
CA THR A 112 -2.22 -13.08 3.35
C THR A 112 -3.74 -13.04 3.46
N LEU A 113 -4.38 -12.28 2.57
CA LEU A 113 -5.83 -12.11 2.56
C LEU A 113 -6.44 -12.60 1.25
N SER A 114 -7.73 -12.95 1.30
CA SER A 114 -8.51 -13.22 0.08
C SER A 114 -9.04 -11.91 -0.48
N VAL A 115 -8.64 -11.57 -1.70
CA VAL A 115 -9.08 -10.38 -2.44
C VAL A 115 -9.58 -10.82 -3.80
N MET A 116 -10.87 -10.65 -4.08
CA MET A 116 -11.49 -11.10 -5.35
C MET A 116 -11.16 -12.56 -5.69
N ASP A 117 -11.31 -13.47 -4.72
CA ASP A 117 -11.00 -14.89 -4.81
C ASP A 117 -9.52 -15.23 -5.11
N GLN A 118 -8.63 -14.28 -4.96
CA GLN A 118 -7.18 -14.47 -5.05
C GLN A 118 -6.54 -14.38 -3.66
N VAL A 119 -5.51 -15.18 -3.43
CA VAL A 119 -4.67 -15.12 -2.23
C VAL A 119 -3.59 -14.07 -2.46
N VAL A 120 -3.65 -12.96 -1.74
CA VAL A 120 -2.83 -11.77 -1.99
C VAL A 120 -2.04 -11.39 -0.74
N PRO A 121 -0.74 -11.11 -0.85
CA PRO A 121 0.00 -10.45 0.22
C PRO A 121 -0.48 -8.99 0.33
N VAL A 122 -0.98 -8.62 1.50
CA VAL A 122 -1.53 -7.28 1.80
C VAL A 122 -0.77 -6.71 2.99
N VAL A 123 -0.41 -5.44 2.97
CA VAL A 123 0.19 -4.80 4.15
C VAL A 123 -0.77 -4.90 5.34
N SER A 124 -0.24 -5.03 6.55
CA SER A 124 -1.09 -5.04 7.74
C SER A 124 -1.90 -3.74 7.84
N TRP A 125 -3.06 -3.80 8.48
CA TRP A 125 -3.91 -2.61 8.58
C TRP A 125 -3.22 -1.46 9.33
N GLN A 126 -2.34 -1.74 10.30
CA GLN A 126 -1.56 -0.72 11.01
C GLN A 126 -0.61 0.00 10.04
N VAL A 127 0.07 -0.74 9.19
CA VAL A 127 0.94 -0.19 8.15
C VAL A 127 0.11 0.57 7.11
N LEU A 128 -1.05 0.06 6.72
CA LEU A 128 -1.93 0.75 5.76
C LEU A 128 -2.38 2.11 6.29
N VAL A 129 -2.73 2.23 7.59
CA VAL A 129 -3.01 3.53 8.23
C VAL A 129 -1.83 4.48 8.09
N LEU A 130 -0.62 4.01 8.35
CA LEU A 130 0.60 4.84 8.22
C LEU A 130 0.86 5.27 6.78
N LEU A 131 0.71 4.37 5.80
CA LEU A 131 0.88 4.69 4.38
C LEU A 131 -0.14 5.74 3.92
N LYS A 132 -1.38 5.67 4.42
CA LYS A 132 -2.42 6.64 4.15
C LYS A 132 -2.10 8.01 4.76
N LEU A 133 -1.61 8.07 6.00
CA LEU A 133 -1.16 9.32 6.61
C LEU A 133 0.06 9.89 5.88
N TYR A 134 0.97 9.04 5.47
CA TYR A 134 2.18 9.43 4.73
C TYR A 134 1.86 10.02 3.35
N ALA A 135 0.83 9.49 2.65
CA ALA A 135 0.32 10.04 1.40
C ALA A 135 -0.37 11.39 1.59
N GLY A 136 -1.04 11.61 2.73
CA GLY A 136 -1.53 12.92 3.19
C GLY A 136 -2.70 13.51 2.41
N GLY A 137 -3.32 12.77 1.48
CA GLY A 137 -4.49 13.21 0.74
C GLY A 137 -5.77 13.23 1.59
N PRO A 138 -6.79 14.06 1.26
CA PRO A 138 -8.05 14.08 2.00
C PRO A 138 -8.72 12.70 2.06
N GLN A 139 -8.71 11.97 0.94
CA GLN A 139 -9.27 10.62 0.87
C GLN A 139 -8.44 9.62 1.70
N ASP A 140 -7.11 9.79 1.74
CA ASP A 140 -6.23 8.93 2.51
C ASP A 140 -6.47 9.10 4.02
N THR A 141 -6.71 10.32 4.47
CA THR A 141 -7.08 10.60 5.87
C THR A 141 -8.41 9.92 6.24
N LEU A 142 -9.41 9.98 5.35
CA LEU A 142 -10.69 9.29 5.55
C LEU A 142 -10.52 7.76 5.57
N ASP A 143 -9.76 7.21 4.64
CA ASP A 143 -9.46 5.78 4.59
C ASP A 143 -8.80 5.32 5.90
N ALA A 144 -7.80 6.06 6.40
CA ALA A 144 -7.12 5.78 7.65
C ALA A 144 -8.08 5.82 8.86
N HIS A 145 -8.98 6.80 8.90
CA HIS A 145 -9.99 6.91 9.94
C HIS A 145 -10.96 5.72 9.92
N TYR A 146 -11.49 5.34 8.76
CA TYR A 146 -12.39 4.19 8.63
C TYR A 146 -11.71 2.87 8.97
N ILE A 147 -10.42 2.69 8.65
CA ILE A 147 -9.65 1.52 9.07
C ILE A 147 -9.63 1.43 10.59
N LEU A 148 -9.34 2.52 11.32
CA LEU A 148 -9.35 2.54 12.78
C LEU A 148 -10.74 2.21 13.34
N GLN A 149 -11.81 2.79 12.78
CA GLN A 149 -13.17 2.51 13.22
C GLN A 149 -13.53 1.02 13.06
N MET A 150 -13.19 0.43 11.91
CA MET A 150 -13.52 -0.97 11.61
C MET A 150 -12.68 -1.94 12.43
N ARG A 151 -11.39 -1.65 12.63
CA ARG A 151 -10.46 -2.55 13.33
C ARG A 151 -10.54 -2.46 14.84
N ARG A 152 -11.09 -1.36 15.40
CA ARG A 152 -11.23 -1.16 16.85
C ARG A 152 -9.93 -1.48 17.59
N PRO A 153 -8.85 -0.71 17.33
CA PRO A 153 -7.51 -1.03 17.80
C PRO A 153 -7.43 -1.11 19.33
N GLN A 154 -6.64 -2.05 19.81
CA GLN A 154 -6.30 -2.13 21.22
C GLN A 154 -5.19 -1.13 21.56
N PRO A 155 -4.96 -0.79 22.85
CA PRO A 155 -3.90 0.13 23.26
C PRO A 155 -2.51 -0.20 22.68
N ASP A 156 -2.18 -1.50 22.60
CA ASP A 156 -0.90 -1.97 22.05
C ASP A 156 -0.79 -1.69 20.53
N ASP A 157 -1.88 -1.82 19.78
CA ASP A 157 -1.91 -1.48 18.36
C ASP A 157 -1.66 0.02 18.15
N LEU A 158 -2.32 0.86 18.95
CA LEU A 158 -2.16 2.32 18.90
C LEU A 158 -0.72 2.74 19.22
N GLU A 159 -0.11 2.10 20.22
CA GLU A 159 1.27 2.36 20.59
C GLU A 159 2.26 1.89 19.52
N GLN A 160 2.00 0.77 18.83
CA GLN A 160 2.80 0.33 17.70
C GLN A 160 2.73 1.32 16.54
N ILE A 161 1.51 1.78 16.18
CA ILE A 161 1.33 2.79 15.12
C ILE A 161 2.04 4.09 15.52
N ARG A 162 1.91 4.55 16.77
CA ARG A 162 2.58 5.74 17.28
C ARG A 162 4.10 5.69 17.09
N LYS A 163 4.73 4.57 17.49
CA LYS A 163 6.18 4.38 17.35
C LYS A 163 6.63 4.41 15.89
N MET A 164 5.88 3.76 15.01
CA MET A 164 6.15 3.78 13.57
C MET A 164 5.95 5.19 12.98
N ALA A 165 4.90 5.90 13.37
CA ALA A 165 4.64 7.28 12.93
C ALA A 165 5.75 8.24 13.39
N GLU A 166 6.27 8.07 14.62
CA GLU A 166 7.39 8.82 15.14
C GLU A 166 8.66 8.59 14.31
N SER A 167 8.98 7.32 13.98
CA SER A 167 10.15 6.97 13.16
C SER A 167 10.06 7.48 11.72
N LEU A 168 8.86 7.72 11.21
CA LEU A 168 8.60 8.28 9.88
C LEU A 168 8.44 9.80 9.86
N GLY A 169 8.48 10.47 11.02
CA GLY A 169 8.30 11.93 11.12
C GLY A 169 6.85 12.40 10.93
N ILE A 170 5.87 11.50 10.96
CA ILE A 170 4.43 11.80 10.77
C ILE A 170 3.62 11.69 12.08
N LEU A 171 4.28 11.83 13.23
CA LEU A 171 3.63 11.73 14.53
C LEU A 171 2.51 12.76 14.71
N LYS A 172 2.66 13.96 14.14
CA LYS A 172 1.62 15.00 14.18
C LYS A 172 0.35 14.56 13.48
N ASP A 173 0.48 13.97 12.29
CA ASP A 173 -0.66 13.49 11.49
C ASP A 173 -1.37 12.34 12.20
N TRP A 174 -0.59 11.41 12.76
CA TRP A 174 -1.12 10.34 13.61
C TRP A 174 -1.90 10.88 14.82
N THR A 175 -1.36 11.87 15.55
CA THR A 175 -2.02 12.45 16.72
C THR A 175 -3.34 13.15 16.33
N THR A 176 -3.35 13.82 15.19
CA THR A 176 -4.55 14.46 14.64
C THR A 176 -5.62 13.42 14.31
N LEU A 177 -5.25 12.35 13.59
CA LEU A 177 -6.16 11.25 13.25
C LEU A 177 -6.74 10.57 14.50
N LEU A 178 -5.89 10.30 15.49
CA LEU A 178 -6.31 9.66 16.75
C LEU A 178 -7.31 10.54 17.54
N SER A 179 -7.10 11.85 17.57
CA SER A 179 -8.03 12.79 18.21
C SER A 179 -9.39 12.79 17.52
N LEU A 180 -9.43 12.76 16.18
CA LEU A 180 -10.66 12.64 15.41
C LEU A 180 -11.38 11.31 15.68
N HIS A 181 -10.63 10.23 15.76
CA HIS A 181 -11.18 8.90 16.04
C HIS A 181 -11.81 8.82 17.44
N GLN A 182 -11.19 9.40 18.46
CA GLN A 182 -11.69 9.42 19.84
C GLN A 182 -12.96 10.28 20.00
N GLN A 183 -13.07 11.40 19.30
CA GLN A 183 -14.27 12.23 19.31
C GLN A 183 -15.49 11.47 18.81
N HIS A 184 -15.35 10.74 17.70
CA HIS A 184 -16.45 9.96 17.12
C HIS A 184 -16.83 8.70 17.93
N THR A 185 -15.92 8.18 18.77
CA THR A 185 -16.23 7.04 19.66
C THR A 185 -16.87 7.47 20.98
N SER A 186 -16.83 8.74 21.34
CA SER A 186 -17.44 9.27 22.56
C SER A 186 -18.90 9.70 22.37
N ASP A 187 -19.37 9.77 21.13
CA ASP A 187 -20.74 10.20 20.76
C ASP A 187 -21.73 9.02 20.66
N PHE A 188 -21.31 7.81 21.01
CA PHE A 188 -22.13 6.58 21.05
C PHE A 188 -21.99 5.86 22.39
#